data_19b7b362bd14827250af65e0171e7b34
#
_entry.id   19b7b362bd14827250af65e0171e7b34
#
_cell.length_a   1.000
_cell.length_b   1.000
_cell.length_c   1.000
_cell.angle_alpha   90.00
_cell.angle_beta   90.00
_cell.angle_gamma   90.00
#
_symmetry.space_group_name_H-M   'P 1'
#
loop_
_entity.id
_entity.type
_entity.pdbx_description
1 polymer ?
#
loop_
_entity_poly.entity_id
_entity_poly.type
_entity_poly.pdbx_seq_one_letter_code
_entity_poly.pdbx_strand_id
1 'polypeptide(L)'
;MGALTHESLVEYLIEEAYEVVDSIEAGASGSDTADELRGELGDVLLQVVLHARLAEEQGRFTFDDVARAITEKMVRRNPHVFKPDGSLQESFPATVEEIVEKWDAVKKAERPGRSDPFEGIPPHLPALALAQKSLDRAERAERAGGPERGGSPMAAVEVPDSEAALGDLLLAVVAGSREKGFDAERALRGAVRRYQGRDGEATKREGSDAVP
;
A
#
# COMPACT_ATOMS: atom_id res chain seq x y z
N MET A 1 14.07 26.52 -5.68
CA MET A 1 13.47 25.48 -6.50
C MET A 1 12.08 25.85 -7.06
N GLY A 2 11.91 27.04 -7.61
CA GLY A 2 10.61 27.64 -7.93
C GLY A 2 9.73 26.96 -8.99
N ALA A 3 10.11 25.82 -9.55
CA ALA A 3 9.34 25.08 -10.56
C ALA A 3 8.83 23.71 -10.08
N LEU A 4 9.30 23.20 -8.93
CA LEU A 4 8.88 21.90 -8.39
C LEU A 4 7.71 22.09 -7.42
N THR A 5 6.73 21.20 -7.51
CA THR A 5 5.61 21.10 -6.56
C THR A 5 5.47 19.65 -6.07
N HIS A 6 4.70 19.43 -5.01
CA HIS A 6 4.40 18.08 -4.57
C HIS A 6 3.75 17.26 -5.68
N GLU A 7 2.85 17.87 -6.47
CA GLU A 7 2.15 17.23 -7.58
C GLU A 7 3.10 16.84 -8.71
N SER A 8 4.04 17.73 -9.06
CA SER A 8 5.01 17.47 -10.15
C SER A 8 6.02 16.36 -9.82
N LEU A 9 6.18 16.00 -8.54
CA LEU A 9 7.10 14.95 -8.09
C LEU A 9 6.40 13.59 -7.92
N VAL A 10 5.06 13.51 -8.02
CA VAL A 10 4.35 12.24 -7.81
C VAL A 10 4.74 11.18 -8.83
N GLU A 11 4.88 11.55 -10.09
CA GLU A 11 5.24 10.63 -11.18
C GLU A 11 6.61 10.02 -10.92
N TYR A 12 7.60 10.83 -10.59
CA TYR A 12 8.96 10.37 -10.26
C TYR A 12 8.98 9.45 -9.04
N LEU A 13 8.28 9.79 -7.97
CA LEU A 13 8.21 8.92 -6.78
C LEU A 13 7.64 7.52 -7.11
N ILE A 14 6.68 7.44 -8.04
CA ILE A 14 6.12 6.16 -8.50
C ILE A 14 7.14 5.42 -9.36
N GLU A 15 7.83 6.10 -10.26
CA GLU A 15 8.87 5.57 -11.12
C GLU A 15 9.99 4.94 -10.28
N GLU A 16 10.61 5.70 -9.39
CA GLU A 16 11.67 5.21 -8.48
C GLU A 16 11.20 3.99 -7.64
N ALA A 17 9.93 4.00 -7.21
CA ALA A 17 9.39 2.86 -6.46
C ALA A 17 9.29 1.59 -7.32
N TYR A 18 9.03 1.69 -8.63
CA TYR A 18 9.05 0.56 -9.55
C TYR A 18 10.47 0.11 -9.91
N GLU A 19 11.42 1.02 -10.04
CA GLU A 19 12.83 0.69 -10.26
C GLU A 19 13.42 -0.11 -9.08
N VAL A 20 13.05 0.24 -7.85
CA VAL A 20 13.34 -0.60 -6.67
C VAL A 20 12.72 -1.99 -6.80
N VAL A 21 11.48 -2.12 -7.27
CA VAL A 21 10.84 -3.43 -7.47
C VAL A 21 11.59 -4.24 -8.53
N ASP A 22 11.93 -3.64 -9.66
CA ASP A 22 12.65 -4.30 -10.75
C ASP A 22 14.03 -4.81 -10.29
N SER A 23 14.79 -4.00 -9.52
CA SER A 23 16.05 -4.40 -8.92
C SER A 23 15.92 -5.59 -7.96
N ILE A 24 14.85 -5.63 -7.16
CA ILE A 24 14.56 -6.73 -6.24
C ILE A 24 14.21 -8.01 -7.01
N GLU A 25 13.34 -7.92 -8.02
CA GLU A 25 12.92 -9.07 -8.84
C GLU A 25 14.07 -9.64 -9.67
N ALA A 26 14.93 -8.78 -10.22
CA ALA A 26 16.15 -9.20 -10.92
C ALA A 26 17.11 -9.93 -9.96
N GLY A 27 17.29 -9.44 -8.73
CA GLY A 27 18.10 -10.08 -7.69
C GLY A 27 17.56 -11.44 -7.28
N ALA A 28 16.25 -11.60 -7.18
CA ALA A 28 15.59 -12.88 -6.89
C ALA A 28 15.80 -13.91 -8.03
N SER A 29 16.02 -13.43 -9.26
CA SER A 29 16.32 -14.26 -10.43
C SER A 29 17.82 -14.65 -10.53
N GLY A 30 18.65 -14.25 -9.56
CA GLY A 30 20.07 -14.66 -9.45
C GLY A 30 21.07 -13.65 -10.02
N SER A 31 20.64 -12.44 -10.38
CA SER A 31 21.52 -11.33 -10.75
C SER A 31 22.10 -10.64 -9.53
N ASP A 32 23.34 -10.15 -9.60
CA ASP A 32 23.91 -9.29 -8.56
C ASP A 32 23.42 -7.85 -8.79
N THR A 33 22.39 -7.46 -8.08
CA THR A 33 21.75 -6.13 -8.19
C THR A 33 21.94 -5.27 -6.95
N ALA A 34 22.89 -5.63 -6.06
CA ALA A 34 23.07 -4.93 -4.79
C ALA A 34 23.44 -3.44 -4.97
N ASP A 35 24.28 -3.12 -5.96
CA ASP A 35 24.65 -1.74 -6.25
C ASP A 35 23.52 -0.96 -6.91
N GLU A 36 22.77 -1.60 -7.81
CA GLU A 36 21.57 -1.05 -8.45
C GLU A 36 20.50 -0.77 -7.39
N LEU A 37 20.10 -1.76 -6.61
CA LEU A 37 19.14 -1.58 -5.52
C LEU A 37 19.54 -0.45 -4.54
N ARG A 38 20.84 -0.32 -4.26
CA ARG A 38 21.33 0.79 -3.44
C ARG A 38 21.11 2.14 -4.12
N GLY A 39 21.29 2.22 -5.43
CA GLY A 39 21.00 3.41 -6.24
C GLY A 39 19.52 3.80 -6.14
N GLU A 40 18.65 2.87 -6.51
CA GLU A 40 17.19 3.09 -6.55
C GLU A 40 16.61 3.46 -5.17
N LEU A 41 17.11 2.84 -4.09
CA LEU A 41 16.76 3.26 -2.73
C LEU A 41 17.24 4.67 -2.41
N GLY A 42 18.36 5.11 -2.97
CA GLY A 42 18.85 6.47 -2.90
C GLY A 42 17.90 7.45 -3.60
N ASP A 43 17.38 7.10 -4.76
CA ASP A 43 16.47 7.92 -5.54
C ASP A 43 15.08 8.02 -4.89
N VAL A 44 14.55 6.93 -4.33
CA VAL A 44 13.36 7.01 -3.45
C VAL A 44 13.62 7.93 -2.24
N LEU A 45 14.79 7.87 -1.60
CA LEU A 45 15.14 8.76 -0.50
C LEU A 45 15.24 10.21 -0.97
N LEU A 46 15.78 10.48 -2.17
CA LEU A 46 15.81 11.79 -2.80
C LEU A 46 14.39 12.36 -2.93
N GLN A 47 13.41 11.57 -3.37
CA GLN A 47 12.02 12.04 -3.44
C GLN A 47 11.49 12.47 -2.06
N VAL A 48 11.81 11.73 -1.00
CA VAL A 48 11.44 12.11 0.38
C VAL A 48 12.09 13.45 0.77
N VAL A 49 13.37 13.65 0.47
CA VAL A 49 14.10 14.90 0.76
C VAL A 49 13.51 16.08 -0.03
N LEU A 50 13.19 15.89 -1.31
CA LEU A 50 12.59 16.93 -2.14
C LEU A 50 11.22 17.36 -1.62
N HIS A 51 10.35 16.40 -1.27
CA HIS A 51 9.05 16.67 -0.67
C HIS A 51 9.18 17.39 0.68
N ALA A 52 10.13 17.00 1.54
CA ALA A 52 10.38 17.66 2.81
C ALA A 52 10.87 19.10 2.59
N ARG A 53 11.75 19.34 1.60
CA ARG A 53 12.24 20.67 1.26
C ARG A 53 11.13 21.59 0.77
N LEU A 54 10.23 21.11 -0.07
CA LEU A 54 9.06 21.87 -0.53
C LEU A 54 8.15 22.25 0.65
N ALA A 55 7.94 21.33 1.60
CA ALA A 55 7.16 21.59 2.80
C ALA A 55 7.83 22.61 3.71
N GLU A 56 9.15 22.56 3.85
CA GLU A 56 9.93 23.53 4.63
C GLU A 56 9.86 24.94 4.03
N GLU A 57 9.94 25.09 2.70
CA GLU A 57 9.76 26.37 2.01
C GLU A 57 8.36 26.96 2.22
N GLN A 58 7.35 26.12 2.52
CA GLN A 58 6.00 26.52 2.88
C GLN A 58 5.81 26.72 4.40
N GLY A 59 6.87 26.56 5.22
CA GLY A 59 6.80 26.66 6.67
C GLY A 59 5.98 25.56 7.35
N ARG A 60 5.84 24.38 6.74
CA ARG A 60 4.99 23.29 7.25
C ARG A 60 5.76 22.32 8.13
N PHE A 61 6.83 21.71 7.62
CA PHE A 61 7.70 20.76 8.32
C PHE A 61 9.04 20.60 7.59
N THR A 62 10.03 20.07 8.28
CA THR A 62 11.39 19.83 7.79
C THR A 62 11.64 18.34 7.54
N PHE A 63 12.78 18.00 6.94
CA PHE A 63 13.23 16.61 6.83
C PHE A 63 13.43 15.95 8.20
N ASP A 64 13.95 16.70 9.20
CA ASP A 64 14.10 16.18 10.56
C ASP A 64 12.76 15.82 11.20
N ASP A 65 11.70 16.55 10.90
CA ASP A 65 10.36 16.21 11.37
C ASP A 65 9.84 14.91 10.73
N VAL A 66 10.15 14.66 9.45
CA VAL A 66 9.84 13.40 8.78
C VAL A 66 10.60 12.25 9.44
N ALA A 67 11.90 12.41 9.68
CA ALA A 67 12.74 11.42 10.35
C ALA A 67 12.26 11.13 11.77
N ARG A 68 11.89 12.18 12.52
CA ARG A 68 11.32 12.04 13.87
C ARG A 68 9.97 11.30 13.83
N ALA A 69 9.10 11.65 12.93
CA ALA A 69 7.77 11.01 12.79
C ALA A 69 7.87 9.51 12.52
N ILE A 70 8.80 9.07 11.65
CA ILE A 70 9.00 7.63 11.41
C ILE A 70 9.66 6.95 12.61
N THR A 71 10.61 7.59 13.29
CA THR A 71 11.25 7.06 14.50
C THR A 71 10.24 6.84 15.61
N GLU A 72 9.44 7.83 15.94
CA GLU A 72 8.39 7.74 16.95
C GLU A 72 7.36 6.65 16.61
N LYS A 73 6.99 6.56 15.35
CA LYS A 73 6.10 5.51 14.86
C LYS A 73 6.71 4.12 15.02
N MET A 74 8.00 3.94 14.71
CA MET A 74 8.70 2.67 14.86
C MET A 74 8.80 2.26 16.33
N VAL A 75 9.23 3.15 17.21
CA VAL A 75 9.30 2.91 18.66
C VAL A 75 7.92 2.51 19.20
N ARG A 76 6.89 3.28 18.91
CA ARG A 76 5.53 3.04 19.41
C ARG A 76 4.92 1.74 18.88
N ARG A 77 5.14 1.40 17.60
CA ARG A 77 4.51 0.21 16.97
C ARG A 77 5.30 -1.08 17.13
N ASN A 78 6.53 -1.00 17.61
CA ASN A 78 7.37 -2.15 17.88
C ASN A 78 7.76 -2.24 19.38
N PRO A 79 6.78 -2.33 20.31
CA PRO A 79 7.08 -2.45 21.74
C PRO A 79 7.81 -3.74 22.09
N HIS A 80 7.85 -4.70 21.17
CA HIS A 80 8.64 -5.92 21.24
C HIS A 80 10.11 -5.74 20.84
N VAL A 81 10.45 -4.60 20.23
CA VAL A 81 11.82 -4.22 19.83
C VAL A 81 12.33 -3.08 20.68
N PHE A 82 11.48 -2.08 20.92
CA PHE A 82 11.85 -0.84 21.61
C PHE A 82 11.13 -0.69 22.94
N LYS A 83 11.83 -0.18 23.92
CA LYS A 83 11.25 0.39 25.15
C LYS A 83 10.64 1.77 24.86
N PRO A 84 9.79 2.32 25.74
CA PRO A 84 9.18 3.65 25.52
C PRO A 84 10.18 4.80 25.34
N ASP A 85 11.40 4.66 25.88
CA ASP A 85 12.50 5.62 25.72
C ASP A 85 13.28 5.47 24.41
N GLY A 86 12.89 4.50 23.55
CA GLY A 86 13.57 4.20 22.29
C GLY A 86 14.76 3.25 22.40
N SER A 87 15.15 2.83 23.60
CA SER A 87 16.18 1.80 23.79
C SER A 87 15.67 0.41 23.38
N LEU A 88 16.58 -0.49 23.05
CA LEU A 88 16.22 -1.85 22.63
C LEU A 88 15.74 -2.71 23.82
N GLN A 89 14.80 -3.60 23.55
CA GLN A 89 14.41 -4.68 24.47
C GLN A 89 15.57 -5.68 24.65
N GLU A 90 15.54 -6.44 25.73
CA GLU A 90 16.56 -7.46 26.04
C GLU A 90 16.32 -8.77 25.26
N SER A 91 15.11 -8.97 24.77
CA SER A 91 14.73 -10.15 23.97
C SER A 91 13.75 -9.73 22.86
N PHE A 92 13.79 -10.45 21.75
CA PHE A 92 12.97 -10.20 20.57
C PHE A 92 12.05 -11.39 20.29
N PRO A 93 10.90 -11.17 19.61
CA PRO A 93 10.06 -12.26 19.14
C PRO A 93 10.83 -13.23 18.26
N ALA A 94 10.48 -14.50 18.35
CA ALA A 94 11.15 -15.55 17.60
C ALA A 94 10.59 -15.73 16.18
N THR A 95 9.34 -15.26 15.93
CA THR A 95 8.64 -15.48 14.66
C THR A 95 8.07 -14.19 14.07
N VAL A 96 7.88 -14.20 12.74
CA VAL A 96 7.27 -13.10 12.01
C VAL A 96 5.81 -12.93 12.42
N GLU A 97 5.12 -14.04 12.69
CA GLU A 97 3.72 -14.06 13.12
C GLU A 97 3.53 -13.28 14.42
N GLU A 98 4.37 -13.50 15.42
CA GLU A 98 4.36 -12.75 16.69
C GLU A 98 4.61 -11.25 16.48
N ILE A 99 5.46 -10.89 15.53
CA ILE A 99 5.74 -9.49 15.19
C ILE A 99 4.48 -8.85 14.60
N VAL A 100 3.86 -9.52 13.64
CA VAL A 100 2.64 -9.03 12.96
C VAL A 100 1.49 -8.87 13.94
N GLU A 101 1.27 -9.84 14.82
CA GLU A 101 0.20 -9.78 15.84
C GLU A 101 0.40 -8.58 16.79
N LYS A 102 1.61 -8.38 17.29
CA LYS A 102 1.94 -7.24 18.17
C LYS A 102 1.76 -5.90 17.46
N TRP A 103 2.24 -5.81 16.22
CA TRP A 103 2.07 -4.62 15.40
C TRP A 103 0.58 -4.29 15.14
N ASP A 104 -0.22 -5.29 14.79
CA ASP A 104 -1.65 -5.11 14.53
C ASP A 104 -2.42 -4.76 15.82
N ALA A 105 -2.04 -5.32 16.97
CA ALA A 105 -2.63 -4.96 18.27
C ALA A 105 -2.40 -3.48 18.63
N VAL A 106 -1.16 -2.99 18.46
CA VAL A 106 -0.82 -1.58 18.72
C VAL A 106 -1.58 -0.67 17.75
N LYS A 107 -1.61 -1.02 16.46
CA LYS A 107 -2.33 -0.25 15.44
C LYS A 107 -3.84 -0.19 15.69
N LYS A 108 -4.43 -1.25 16.23
CA LYS A 108 -5.84 -1.29 16.65
C LYS A 108 -6.08 -0.38 17.86
N ALA A 109 -5.16 -0.38 18.84
CA ALA A 109 -5.22 0.49 20.01
C ALA A 109 -5.08 1.98 19.67
N GLU A 110 -4.31 2.34 18.64
CA GLU A 110 -4.15 3.72 18.17
C GLU A 110 -5.46 4.30 17.59
N ARG A 111 -6.37 3.46 17.12
CA ARG A 111 -7.61 3.88 16.44
C ARG A 111 -8.82 3.05 16.91
N PRO A 112 -9.25 3.21 18.18
CA PRO A 112 -10.31 2.39 18.77
C PRO A 112 -11.70 2.58 18.12
N GLY A 113 -11.90 3.70 17.40
CA GLY A 113 -13.15 4.00 16.69
C GLY A 113 -13.23 3.49 15.24
N ARG A 114 -12.21 2.77 14.79
CA ARG A 114 -12.15 2.27 13.41
C ARG A 114 -13.04 1.04 13.26
N SER A 115 -14.21 1.21 12.66
CA SER A 115 -15.17 0.12 12.38
C SER A 115 -14.99 -0.47 10.97
N ASP A 116 -14.47 0.31 10.02
CA ASP A 116 -14.23 -0.13 8.66
C ASP A 116 -12.81 -0.71 8.49
N PRO A 117 -12.66 -2.01 8.18
CA PRO A 117 -11.35 -2.63 7.95
C PRO A 117 -10.59 -2.02 6.78
N PHE A 118 -11.29 -1.42 5.81
CA PHE A 118 -10.70 -0.88 4.60
C PHE A 118 -10.21 0.57 4.74
N GLU A 119 -10.51 1.23 5.85
CA GLU A 119 -10.05 2.59 6.09
C GLU A 119 -8.52 2.70 5.99
N GLY A 120 -8.02 3.74 5.28
CA GLY A 120 -6.59 4.00 5.08
C GLY A 120 -5.92 3.01 4.11
N ILE A 121 -6.66 2.28 3.28
CA ILE A 121 -6.13 1.69 2.05
C ILE A 121 -6.09 2.82 1.01
N PRO A 122 -4.91 3.12 0.40
CA PRO A 122 -4.84 4.14 -0.63
C PRO A 122 -5.76 3.79 -1.81
N PRO A 123 -6.66 4.69 -2.24
CA PRO A 123 -7.65 4.36 -3.28
C PRO A 123 -7.05 4.25 -4.68
N HIS A 124 -5.83 4.74 -4.86
CA HIS A 124 -5.13 4.81 -6.15
C HIS A 124 -4.09 3.68 -6.33
N LEU A 125 -4.06 2.69 -5.42
CA LEU A 125 -3.27 1.48 -5.66
C LEU A 125 -3.67 0.80 -6.97
N PRO A 126 -2.74 0.13 -7.68
CA PRO A 126 -3.08 -0.79 -8.76
C PRO A 126 -4.16 -1.77 -8.33
N ALA A 127 -5.10 -2.11 -9.23
CA ALA A 127 -6.33 -2.81 -8.83
C ALA A 127 -6.07 -4.19 -8.21
N LEU A 128 -5.06 -4.92 -8.67
CA LEU A 128 -4.66 -6.20 -8.05
C LEU A 128 -4.14 -5.99 -6.63
N ALA A 129 -3.24 -5.03 -6.41
CA ALA A 129 -2.71 -4.73 -5.08
C ALA A 129 -3.81 -4.21 -4.14
N LEU A 130 -4.76 -3.42 -4.66
CA LEU A 130 -5.94 -2.97 -3.93
C LEU A 130 -6.83 -4.16 -3.53
N ALA A 131 -7.05 -5.11 -4.44
CA ALA A 131 -7.84 -6.31 -4.19
C ALA A 131 -7.20 -7.17 -3.10
N GLN A 132 -5.93 -7.55 -3.24
CA GLN A 132 -5.18 -8.33 -2.25
C GLN A 132 -5.23 -7.68 -0.87
N LYS A 133 -4.90 -6.38 -0.80
CA LYS A 133 -4.90 -5.65 0.48
C LYS A 133 -6.27 -5.56 1.13
N SER A 134 -7.33 -5.53 0.32
CA SER A 134 -8.72 -5.52 0.83
C SER A 134 -9.11 -6.88 1.38
N LEU A 135 -8.78 -7.95 0.67
CA LEU A 135 -9.05 -9.32 1.10
C LEU A 135 -8.28 -9.65 2.39
N ASP A 136 -6.98 -9.37 2.44
CA ASP A 136 -6.17 -9.56 3.65
C ASP A 136 -6.74 -8.85 4.88
N ARG A 137 -7.28 -7.63 4.69
CA ARG A 137 -7.85 -6.88 5.80
C ARG A 137 -9.21 -7.38 6.23
N ALA A 138 -10.04 -7.85 5.28
CA ALA A 138 -11.32 -8.48 5.59
C ALA A 138 -11.09 -9.75 6.41
N GLU A 139 -10.19 -10.63 5.96
CA GLU A 139 -9.85 -11.86 6.65
C GLU A 139 -9.32 -11.64 8.07
N ARG A 140 -8.42 -10.65 8.25
CA ARG A 140 -7.93 -10.29 9.60
C ARG A 140 -9.04 -9.75 10.50
N ALA A 141 -9.99 -8.98 9.93
CA ALA A 141 -11.12 -8.46 10.68
C ALA A 141 -12.05 -9.58 11.13
N GLU A 142 -12.34 -10.57 10.27
CA GLU A 142 -13.13 -11.76 10.58
C GLU A 142 -12.46 -12.61 11.67
N ARG A 143 -11.17 -12.91 11.57
CA ARG A 143 -10.40 -13.62 12.61
C ARG A 143 -10.42 -12.88 13.96
N ALA A 144 -10.55 -11.56 13.97
CA ALA A 144 -10.64 -10.76 15.17
C ALA A 144 -12.08 -10.65 15.73
N GLY A 145 -13.03 -11.47 15.24
CA GLY A 145 -14.43 -11.50 15.68
C GLY A 145 -15.31 -10.42 15.05
N GLY A 146 -14.85 -9.82 13.97
CA GLY A 146 -15.69 -8.95 13.13
C GLY A 146 -16.78 -9.74 12.41
N PRO A 147 -17.79 -9.05 11.85
CA PRO A 147 -18.84 -9.73 11.10
C PRO A 147 -18.23 -10.49 9.91
N GLU A 148 -18.63 -11.77 9.76
CA GLU A 148 -18.39 -12.50 8.53
C GLU A 148 -18.97 -11.68 7.38
N ARG A 149 -18.13 -11.14 6.55
CA ARG A 149 -18.56 -10.55 5.28
C ARG A 149 -18.79 -11.71 4.35
N GLY A 150 -20.01 -12.17 4.36
CA GLY A 150 -20.49 -13.40 3.76
C GLY A 150 -19.84 -13.69 2.42
N GLY A 151 -19.32 -14.88 2.33
CA GLY A 151 -18.79 -15.61 1.22
C GLY A 151 -18.06 -14.80 0.15
N SER A 152 -16.89 -15.24 -0.22
CA SER A 152 -16.24 -14.74 -1.46
C SER A 152 -17.33 -14.53 -2.51
N PRO A 153 -17.59 -13.32 -3.02
CA PRO A 153 -18.69 -13.07 -3.96
C PRO A 153 -18.46 -13.71 -5.33
N MET A 154 -17.51 -14.62 -5.40
CA MET A 154 -17.00 -15.13 -6.63
C MET A 154 -17.35 -16.60 -6.75
N ALA A 155 -18.07 -16.93 -7.82
CA ALA A 155 -18.03 -18.28 -8.35
C ALA A 155 -16.57 -18.76 -8.31
N ALA A 156 -16.34 -19.97 -7.79
CA ALA A 156 -14.99 -20.51 -7.68
C ALA A 156 -14.34 -20.48 -9.06
N VAL A 157 -13.42 -19.55 -9.26
CA VAL A 157 -12.53 -19.53 -10.42
C VAL A 157 -11.41 -20.49 -10.08
N GLU A 158 -11.17 -21.45 -10.96
CA GLU A 158 -10.03 -22.34 -10.82
C GLU A 158 -8.75 -21.52 -11.03
N VAL A 159 -8.01 -21.33 -9.95
CA VAL A 159 -6.73 -20.61 -9.97
C VAL A 159 -5.64 -21.63 -10.27
N PRO A 160 -4.77 -21.38 -11.27
CA PRO A 160 -3.65 -22.26 -11.57
C PRO A 160 -2.68 -22.45 -10.39
N ASP A 161 -2.01 -23.63 -10.36
CA ASP A 161 -1.08 -24.00 -9.29
C ASP A 161 0.32 -23.37 -9.41
N SER A 162 0.56 -22.53 -10.42
CA SER A 162 1.83 -21.81 -10.61
C SER A 162 1.64 -20.35 -10.94
N GLU A 163 2.58 -19.54 -10.50
CA GLU A 163 2.58 -18.10 -10.73
C GLU A 163 2.66 -17.76 -12.23
N ALA A 164 3.43 -18.52 -13.02
CA ALA A 164 3.51 -18.36 -14.47
C ALA A 164 2.14 -18.59 -15.14
N ALA A 165 1.45 -19.68 -14.80
CA ALA A 165 0.14 -19.98 -15.35
C ALA A 165 -0.94 -18.98 -14.87
N LEU A 166 -0.82 -18.45 -13.65
CA LEU A 166 -1.66 -17.36 -13.17
C LEU A 166 -1.42 -16.08 -13.98
N GLY A 167 -0.17 -15.75 -14.28
CA GLY A 167 0.18 -14.64 -15.15
C GLY A 167 -0.44 -14.74 -16.54
N ASP A 168 -0.35 -15.93 -17.16
CA ASP A 168 -0.96 -16.21 -18.46
C ASP A 168 -2.49 -16.04 -18.43
N LEU A 169 -3.14 -16.54 -17.37
CA LEU A 169 -4.58 -16.38 -17.17
C LEU A 169 -4.96 -14.89 -17.05
N LEU A 170 -4.24 -14.12 -16.24
CA LEU A 170 -4.49 -12.69 -16.08
C LEU A 170 -4.29 -11.93 -17.39
N LEU A 171 -3.23 -12.25 -18.14
CA LEU A 171 -3.00 -11.69 -19.47
C LEU A 171 -4.12 -12.00 -20.44
N ALA A 172 -4.61 -13.24 -20.46
CA ALA A 172 -5.74 -13.66 -21.29
C ALA A 172 -7.02 -12.88 -20.92
N VAL A 173 -7.29 -12.67 -19.62
CA VAL A 173 -8.42 -11.85 -19.15
C VAL A 173 -8.31 -10.42 -19.65
N VAL A 174 -7.11 -9.81 -19.57
CA VAL A 174 -6.87 -8.46 -20.08
C VAL A 174 -7.05 -8.39 -21.59
N ALA A 175 -6.53 -9.36 -22.34
CA ALA A 175 -6.69 -9.44 -23.80
C ALA A 175 -8.16 -9.51 -24.21
N GLY A 176 -8.93 -10.45 -23.63
CA GLY A 176 -10.36 -10.58 -23.90
C GLY A 176 -11.20 -9.38 -23.45
N SER A 177 -10.77 -8.67 -22.41
CA SER A 177 -11.39 -7.42 -21.99
C SER A 177 -11.22 -6.34 -23.05
N ARG A 178 -10.02 -6.22 -23.64
CA ARG A 178 -9.72 -5.24 -24.72
C ARG A 178 -10.57 -5.50 -25.96
N GLU A 179 -10.76 -6.76 -26.37
CA GLU A 179 -11.62 -7.10 -27.51
C GLU A 179 -13.07 -6.63 -27.33
N LYS A 180 -13.53 -6.58 -26.07
CA LYS A 180 -14.88 -6.11 -25.71
C LYS A 180 -14.94 -4.61 -25.40
N GLY A 181 -13.81 -3.89 -25.53
CA GLY A 181 -13.74 -2.45 -25.21
C GLY A 181 -13.75 -2.15 -23.71
N PHE A 182 -13.43 -3.13 -22.86
CA PHE A 182 -13.38 -2.95 -21.41
C PHE A 182 -11.95 -2.67 -20.94
N ASP A 183 -11.83 -1.84 -19.90
CA ASP A 183 -10.61 -1.61 -19.15
C ASP A 183 -10.61 -2.51 -17.91
N ALA A 184 -9.70 -3.51 -17.91
CA ALA A 184 -9.62 -4.52 -16.86
C ALA A 184 -9.23 -3.93 -15.49
N GLU A 185 -8.31 -2.96 -15.48
CA GLU A 185 -7.88 -2.26 -14.27
C GLU A 185 -9.05 -1.51 -13.63
N ARG A 186 -9.77 -0.74 -14.42
CA ARG A 186 -10.96 0.00 -13.96
C ARG A 186 -12.08 -0.95 -13.53
N ALA A 187 -12.31 -2.05 -14.25
CA ALA A 187 -13.31 -3.03 -13.92
C ALA A 187 -13.03 -3.72 -12.58
N LEU A 188 -11.78 -4.15 -12.35
CA LEU A 188 -11.36 -4.76 -11.09
C LEU A 188 -11.42 -3.74 -9.95
N ARG A 189 -10.95 -2.52 -10.15
CA ARG A 189 -11.05 -1.44 -9.17
C ARG A 189 -12.51 -1.18 -8.75
N GLY A 190 -13.44 -1.17 -9.69
CA GLY A 190 -14.88 -1.08 -9.43
C GLY A 190 -15.39 -2.24 -8.59
N ALA A 191 -15.00 -3.47 -8.93
CA ALA A 191 -15.38 -4.67 -8.17
C ALA A 191 -14.86 -4.61 -6.71
N VAL A 192 -13.61 -4.17 -6.51
CA VAL A 192 -13.05 -4.01 -5.15
C VAL A 192 -13.78 -2.93 -4.35
N ARG A 193 -14.17 -1.81 -4.97
CA ARG A 193 -14.99 -0.78 -4.30
C ARG A 193 -16.33 -1.34 -3.83
N ARG A 194 -17.03 -2.12 -4.69
CA ARG A 194 -18.27 -2.81 -4.30
C ARG A 194 -18.06 -3.74 -3.12
N TYR A 195 -17.01 -4.56 -3.18
CA TYR A 195 -16.63 -5.45 -2.08
C TYR A 195 -16.37 -4.69 -0.77
N GLN A 196 -15.75 -3.51 -0.85
CA GLN A 196 -15.53 -2.63 0.29
C GLN A 196 -16.80 -1.90 0.79
N GLY A 197 -17.91 -1.95 0.06
CA GLY A 197 -19.13 -1.20 0.36
C GLY A 197 -19.03 0.30 0.04
N ARG A 198 -18.17 0.70 -0.91
CA ARG A 198 -17.85 2.11 -1.24
C ARG A 198 -18.46 2.60 -2.56
N ASP A 199 -19.48 1.95 -3.06
CA ASP A 199 -20.09 2.27 -4.37
C ASP A 199 -20.75 3.66 -4.47
N GLY A 200 -20.92 4.39 -3.37
CA GLY A 200 -21.61 5.69 -3.36
C GLY A 200 -20.69 6.93 -3.39
N GLU A 201 -19.38 6.78 -3.21
CA GLU A 201 -18.48 7.95 -3.02
C GLU A 201 -17.94 8.56 -4.32
N ALA A 202 -17.89 7.81 -5.42
CA ALA A 202 -17.35 8.29 -6.69
C ALA A 202 -18.31 9.26 -7.42
N THR A 203 -19.61 9.06 -7.28
CA THR A 203 -20.64 9.89 -7.99
C THR A 203 -20.82 11.28 -7.38
N LYS A 204 -20.35 11.51 -6.15
CA LYS A 204 -20.46 12.82 -5.49
C LYS A 204 -19.35 13.81 -5.86
N ARG A 205 -18.21 13.34 -6.38
CA ARG A 205 -17.10 14.22 -6.75
C ARG A 205 -17.19 14.75 -8.17
N GLU A 206 -17.82 14.03 -9.08
CA GLU A 206 -18.04 14.50 -10.47
C GLU A 206 -19.21 15.47 -10.62
N GLY A 207 -20.08 15.58 -9.62
CA GLY A 207 -21.23 16.48 -9.64
C GLY A 207 -21.01 17.86 -9.01
N SER A 208 -19.81 18.13 -8.44
CA SER A 208 -19.53 19.41 -7.76
C SER A 208 -18.83 20.46 -8.63
N ASP A 209 -18.34 20.10 -9.82
CA ASP A 209 -17.61 21.01 -10.70
C ASP A 209 -18.47 21.55 -11.85
N ALA A 210 -19.78 21.37 -11.80
CA ALA A 210 -20.71 21.97 -12.76
C ALA A 210 -21.56 23.05 -12.06
N VAL A 211 -21.01 24.25 -11.91
CA VAL A 211 -21.77 25.47 -11.65
C VAL A 211 -21.25 26.59 -12.58
N PRO A 212 -22.12 27.35 -13.20
CA PRO A 212 -21.92 28.18 -14.39
C PRO A 212 -21.04 29.42 -14.18
#